data_0962d767c5a7e3a1d43fcbdb334b51ad
#
_entry.id   0962d767c5a7e3a1d43fcbdb334b51ad
#
_cell.length_a   1.000
_cell.length_b   1.000
_cell.length_c   1.000
_cell.angle_alpha   90.00
_cell.angle_beta   90.00
_cell.angle_gamma   90.00
#
_symmetry.space_group_name_H-M   'P 1'
#
loop_
_entity.id
_entity.type
_entity.pdbx_description
1 polymer ?
#
loop_
_entity_poly.entity_id
_entity_poly.type
_entity_poly.pdbx_seq_one_letter_code
_entity_poly.pdbx_strand_id
1 'polypeptide(L)'
;FNVRYYPYPRISLLFNQGKLDIEPGVYPGWVKSQPVPGVFSIVFGKVDDALVFSPGKAFAVNSPNDLRGRSVGMVRGYAYPDLKSLIAEGLLDRRDALNEALLLKMLAAGRFDQIIINKAVAQYSIFNVPEYRYFEVGDVMNSYDVSMRVNPRHEAWLPELDEAILQLKKSGAIEKIYAKYGVSL
;
A
#
# COMPACT_ATOMS: atom_id res chain seq x y z
N PHE A 1 5.38 11.89 -19.18
CA PHE A 1 5.07 10.57 -18.59
C PHE A 1 3.71 10.08 -19.09
N ASN A 2 3.60 8.75 -19.34
CA ASN A 2 2.35 8.08 -19.68
C ASN A 2 1.93 7.23 -18.49
N VAL A 3 1.03 7.76 -17.65
CA VAL A 3 0.59 7.08 -16.42
C VAL A 3 -0.43 5.99 -16.76
N ARG A 4 -0.23 4.80 -16.19
CA ARG A 4 -1.11 3.64 -16.35
C ARG A 4 -1.40 3.01 -14.99
N TYR A 5 -2.61 2.51 -14.81
CA TYR A 5 -3.05 1.84 -13.59
C TYR A 5 -3.31 0.36 -13.88
N TYR A 6 -2.69 -0.51 -13.08
CA TYR A 6 -2.86 -1.97 -13.18
C TYR A 6 -2.98 -2.60 -11.79
N PRO A 7 -3.63 -3.75 -11.65
CA PRO A 7 -3.50 -4.57 -10.46
C PRO A 7 -2.04 -4.98 -10.24
N TYR A 8 -1.61 -5.07 -8.97
CA TYR A 8 -0.20 -5.28 -8.61
C TYR A 8 0.46 -6.48 -9.30
N PRO A 9 -0.18 -7.69 -9.40
CA PRO A 9 0.46 -8.81 -10.10
C PRO A 9 0.79 -8.50 -11.57
N ARG A 10 -0.03 -7.64 -12.22
CA ARG A 10 0.23 -7.21 -13.60
C ARG A 10 1.36 -6.17 -13.66
N ILE A 11 1.46 -5.27 -12.67
CA ILE A 11 2.59 -4.33 -12.55
C ILE A 11 3.90 -5.12 -12.48
N SER A 12 3.99 -6.07 -11.55
CA SER A 12 5.16 -6.92 -11.36
C SER A 12 5.56 -7.65 -12.65
N LEU A 13 4.58 -8.27 -13.34
CA LEU A 13 4.84 -8.95 -14.61
C LEU A 13 5.39 -7.99 -15.69
N LEU A 14 4.74 -6.84 -15.86
CA LEU A 14 5.13 -5.86 -16.89
C LEU A 14 6.49 -5.22 -16.60
N PHE A 15 6.80 -4.97 -15.32
CA PHE A 15 8.10 -4.44 -14.91
C PHE A 15 9.21 -5.46 -15.18
N ASN A 16 9.02 -6.73 -14.82
CA ASN A 16 9.97 -7.81 -15.11
C ASN A 16 10.20 -8.03 -16.62
N GLN A 17 9.19 -7.73 -17.44
CA GLN A 17 9.30 -7.76 -18.91
C GLN A 17 9.91 -6.50 -19.52
N GLY A 18 10.27 -5.51 -18.71
CA GLY A 18 10.75 -4.21 -19.19
C GLY A 18 9.69 -3.38 -19.94
N LYS A 19 8.42 -3.60 -19.67
CA LYS A 19 7.29 -2.84 -20.28
C LYS A 19 6.80 -1.69 -19.41
N LEU A 20 7.32 -1.57 -18.21
CA LEU A 20 7.16 -0.43 -17.31
C LEU A 20 8.52 0.14 -16.97
N ASP A 21 8.62 1.44 -17.00
CA ASP A 21 9.85 2.19 -16.76
C ASP A 21 10.02 2.55 -15.30
N ILE A 22 8.94 3.03 -14.67
CA ILE A 22 8.91 3.50 -13.28
C ILE A 22 7.65 2.98 -12.59
N GLU A 23 7.81 2.55 -11.34
CA GLU A 23 6.73 2.22 -10.40
C GLU A 23 6.92 3.09 -9.14
N PRO A 24 6.02 4.06 -8.85
CA PRO A 24 6.14 4.91 -7.67
C PRO A 24 5.65 4.21 -6.41
N GLY A 25 6.19 4.64 -5.25
CA GLY A 25 5.70 4.19 -3.95
C GLY A 25 6.08 2.76 -3.58
N VAL A 26 7.29 2.33 -3.95
CA VAL A 26 7.77 0.97 -3.68
C VAL A 26 8.80 0.97 -2.55
N TYR A 27 8.57 0.14 -1.54
CA TYR A 27 9.61 -0.23 -0.57
C TYR A 27 10.50 -1.32 -1.19
N PRO A 28 11.83 -1.14 -1.22
CA PRO A 28 12.74 -2.10 -1.87
C PRO A 28 12.61 -3.54 -1.36
N GLY A 29 12.28 -3.72 -0.08
CA GLY A 29 12.10 -5.02 0.53
C GLY A 29 10.95 -5.84 -0.06
N TRP A 30 9.91 -5.23 -0.62
CA TRP A 30 8.79 -5.94 -1.24
C TRP A 30 9.17 -6.66 -2.53
N VAL A 31 10.17 -6.15 -3.23
CA VAL A 31 10.52 -6.60 -4.59
C VAL A 31 11.90 -7.24 -4.70
N LYS A 32 12.65 -7.36 -3.59
CA LYS A 32 14.03 -7.85 -3.62
C LYS A 32 14.17 -9.28 -4.17
N SER A 33 13.12 -10.09 -4.08
CA SER A 33 13.09 -11.46 -4.61
C SER A 33 12.50 -11.56 -6.02
N GLN A 34 12.13 -10.45 -6.64
CA GLN A 34 11.62 -10.45 -8.01
C GLN A 34 12.77 -10.62 -9.02
N PRO A 35 12.51 -11.20 -10.21
CA PRO A 35 13.52 -11.34 -11.28
C PRO A 35 14.23 -10.04 -11.64
N VAL A 36 13.50 -8.92 -11.62
CA VAL A 36 14.04 -7.57 -11.79
C VAL A 36 13.66 -6.73 -10.57
N PRO A 37 14.51 -6.66 -9.54
CA PRO A 37 14.22 -5.84 -8.35
C PRO A 37 14.09 -4.36 -8.67
N GLY A 38 14.80 -3.87 -9.67
CA GLY A 38 14.88 -2.47 -10.04
C GLY A 38 16.01 -1.73 -9.31
N VAL A 39 16.20 -0.46 -9.68
CA VAL A 39 17.02 0.53 -8.97
C VAL A 39 16.09 1.58 -8.38
N PHE A 40 16.52 2.31 -7.35
CA PHE A 40 15.60 3.12 -6.55
C PHE A 40 16.10 4.56 -6.43
N SER A 41 15.16 5.49 -6.52
CA SER A 41 15.42 6.89 -6.15
C SER A 41 15.63 7.03 -4.64
N ILE A 42 15.96 8.24 -4.20
CA ILE A 42 15.84 8.60 -2.78
C ILE A 42 14.40 8.39 -2.30
N VAL A 43 14.25 8.19 -0.99
CA VAL A 43 12.92 8.09 -0.34
C VAL A 43 12.16 9.40 -0.50
N PHE A 44 10.93 9.33 -1.00
CA PHE A 44 10.07 10.50 -1.14
C PHE A 44 8.85 10.50 -0.23
N GLY A 45 8.51 9.40 0.40
CA GLY A 45 7.34 9.30 1.25
C GLY A 45 7.33 8.05 2.10
N LYS A 46 6.22 7.85 2.79
CA LYS A 46 5.94 6.72 3.64
C LYS A 46 4.63 6.05 3.25
N VAL A 47 4.59 4.74 3.38
CA VAL A 47 3.36 3.94 3.26
C VAL A 47 3.11 3.28 4.60
N ASP A 48 1.99 3.63 5.21
CA ASP A 48 1.51 3.01 6.44
C ASP A 48 0.39 2.03 6.10
N ASP A 49 0.58 0.76 6.41
CA ASP A 49 -0.49 -0.23 6.36
C ASP A 49 -1.26 -0.20 7.69
N ALA A 50 -2.55 0.06 7.62
CA ALA A 50 -3.42 0.11 8.79
C ALA A 50 -4.56 -0.89 8.69
N LEU A 51 -5.04 -1.32 9.83
CA LEU A 51 -6.32 -2.02 9.94
C LEU A 51 -7.46 -1.03 9.71
N VAL A 52 -8.47 -1.47 8.98
CA VAL A 52 -9.74 -0.76 8.85
C VAL A 52 -10.85 -1.74 9.19
N PHE A 53 -11.75 -1.31 10.05
CA PHE A 53 -12.82 -2.14 10.58
C PHE A 53 -14.19 -1.70 10.08
N SER A 54 -15.10 -2.65 9.97
CA SER A 54 -16.54 -2.38 9.90
C SER A 54 -17.01 -1.68 11.19
N PRO A 55 -18.09 -0.88 11.14
CA PRO A 55 -18.58 -0.15 12.31
C PRO A 55 -18.82 -1.06 13.52
N GLY A 56 -18.28 -0.68 14.68
CA GLY A 56 -18.41 -1.41 15.92
C GLY A 56 -17.65 -2.74 15.99
N LYS A 57 -16.70 -2.97 15.06
CA LYS A 57 -15.86 -4.17 15.03
C LYS A 57 -14.41 -3.92 15.41
N ALA A 58 -14.06 -2.66 15.68
CA ALA A 58 -12.70 -2.30 16.06
C ALA A 58 -12.29 -2.95 17.40
N PHE A 59 -11.03 -3.36 17.45
CA PHE A 59 -10.37 -3.86 18.65
C PHE A 59 -8.89 -3.47 18.61
N ALA A 60 -8.25 -3.43 19.77
CA ALA A 60 -6.81 -3.12 19.84
C ALA A 60 -5.98 -4.26 19.28
N VAL A 61 -5.03 -3.92 18.40
CA VAL A 61 -4.08 -4.87 17.82
C VAL A 61 -2.67 -4.40 18.17
N ASN A 62 -2.10 -5.01 19.20
CA ASN A 62 -0.77 -4.69 19.70
C ASN A 62 0.31 -5.56 19.05
N SER A 63 -0.09 -6.66 18.44
CA SER A 63 0.81 -7.60 17.77
C SER A 63 0.08 -8.36 16.66
N PRO A 64 0.80 -8.94 15.69
CA PRO A 64 0.21 -9.83 14.69
C PRO A 64 -0.61 -10.99 15.27
N ASN A 65 -0.24 -11.48 16.46
CA ASN A 65 -0.94 -12.58 17.13
C ASN A 65 -2.39 -12.24 17.53
N ASP A 66 -2.73 -10.98 17.71
CA ASP A 66 -4.09 -10.54 18.03
C ASP A 66 -5.08 -10.79 16.86
N LEU A 67 -4.53 -11.07 15.68
CA LEU A 67 -5.29 -11.44 14.48
C LEU A 67 -5.52 -12.96 14.35
N ARG A 68 -5.04 -13.79 15.28
CA ARG A 68 -5.25 -15.25 15.24
C ARG A 68 -6.73 -15.60 15.25
N GLY A 69 -7.08 -16.57 14.42
CA GLY A 69 -8.48 -17.05 14.28
C GLY A 69 -9.39 -16.07 13.53
N ARG A 70 -8.87 -14.96 13.04
CA ARG A 70 -9.67 -13.96 12.32
C ARG A 70 -9.55 -14.11 10.81
N SER A 71 -10.60 -13.71 10.11
CA SER A 71 -10.58 -13.51 8.67
C SER A 71 -10.22 -12.05 8.38
N VAL A 72 -9.18 -11.82 7.58
CA VAL A 72 -8.66 -10.48 7.25
C VAL A 72 -8.62 -10.28 5.75
N GLY A 73 -9.29 -9.23 5.28
CA GLY A 73 -9.23 -8.84 3.89
C GLY A 73 -7.88 -8.20 3.53
N MET A 74 -7.30 -8.62 2.41
CA MET A 74 -5.98 -8.19 1.95
C MET A 74 -5.95 -7.99 0.43
N VAL A 75 -5.01 -7.22 -0.08
CA VAL A 75 -4.82 -7.06 -1.52
C VAL A 75 -4.01 -8.24 -2.06
N ARG A 76 -4.50 -8.85 -3.12
CA ARG A 76 -3.82 -9.96 -3.79
C ARG A 76 -2.44 -9.54 -4.30
N GLY A 77 -1.43 -10.31 -3.93
CA GLY A 77 -0.05 -10.10 -4.35
C GLY A 77 0.73 -9.11 -3.48
N TYR A 78 0.07 -8.40 -2.56
CA TYR A 78 0.80 -7.60 -1.57
C TYR A 78 1.49 -8.50 -0.55
N ALA A 79 2.68 -8.08 -0.14
CA ALA A 79 3.45 -8.75 0.90
C ALA A 79 3.08 -8.18 2.28
N TYR A 80 2.82 -9.09 3.22
CA TYR A 80 2.57 -8.77 4.63
C TYR A 80 3.56 -9.59 5.48
N PRO A 81 4.83 -9.14 5.60
CA PRO A 81 5.90 -9.93 6.20
C PRO A 81 5.58 -10.42 7.61
N ASP A 82 4.99 -9.54 8.44
CA ASP A 82 4.70 -9.83 9.86
C ASP A 82 3.53 -10.81 10.06
N LEU A 83 2.71 -10.98 9.03
CA LEU A 83 1.58 -11.93 9.04
C LEU A 83 1.90 -13.24 8.31
N LYS A 84 3.09 -13.34 7.70
CA LYS A 84 3.47 -14.48 6.86
C LYS A 84 3.37 -15.82 7.59
N SER A 85 3.85 -15.89 8.83
CA SER A 85 3.80 -17.11 9.64
C SER A 85 2.36 -17.48 9.97
N LEU A 86 1.56 -16.53 10.46
CA LEU A 86 0.14 -16.77 10.80
C LEU A 86 -0.67 -17.26 9.60
N ILE A 87 -0.41 -16.69 8.41
CA ILE A 87 -1.08 -17.12 7.17
C ILE A 87 -0.62 -18.53 6.78
N ALA A 88 0.68 -18.80 6.81
CA ALA A 88 1.23 -20.11 6.41
C ALA A 88 0.79 -21.25 7.34
N GLU A 89 0.62 -20.96 8.62
CA GLU A 89 0.17 -21.93 9.64
C GLU A 89 -1.37 -22.06 9.68
N GLY A 90 -2.10 -21.32 8.86
CA GLY A 90 -3.58 -21.31 8.86
C GLY A 90 -4.20 -20.69 10.09
N LEU A 91 -3.44 -19.89 10.83
CA LEU A 91 -3.88 -19.22 12.06
C LEU A 91 -4.56 -17.87 11.78
N LEU A 92 -4.46 -17.37 10.57
CA LEU A 92 -5.15 -16.19 10.04
C LEU A 92 -5.75 -16.56 8.68
N ASP A 93 -7.05 -16.33 8.51
CA ASP A 93 -7.74 -16.57 7.26
C ASP A 93 -7.59 -15.35 6.34
N ARG A 94 -6.64 -15.42 5.41
CA ARG A 94 -6.40 -14.37 4.42
C ARG A 94 -7.47 -14.40 3.32
N ARG A 95 -8.16 -13.29 3.12
CA ARG A 95 -9.17 -13.07 2.08
C ARG A 95 -8.69 -12.04 1.07
N ASP A 96 -8.39 -12.47 -0.14
CA ASP A 96 -7.82 -11.61 -1.17
C ASP A 96 -8.87 -10.87 -1.99
N ALA A 97 -8.68 -9.56 -2.15
CA ALA A 97 -9.33 -8.74 -3.17
C ALA A 97 -8.33 -8.33 -4.26
N LEU A 98 -8.83 -7.96 -5.43
CA LEU A 98 -7.99 -7.62 -6.57
C LEU A 98 -7.24 -6.29 -6.38
N ASN A 99 -7.84 -5.36 -5.64
CA ASN A 99 -7.29 -4.04 -5.31
C ASN A 99 -7.98 -3.47 -4.07
N GLU A 100 -7.48 -2.36 -3.57
CA GLU A 100 -7.96 -1.70 -2.35
C GLU A 100 -9.40 -1.19 -2.48
N ALA A 101 -9.79 -0.67 -3.65
CA ALA A 101 -11.16 -0.21 -3.87
C ALA A 101 -12.18 -1.35 -3.77
N LEU A 102 -11.85 -2.53 -4.31
CA LEU A 102 -12.69 -3.72 -4.17
C LEU A 102 -12.70 -4.22 -2.72
N LEU A 103 -11.56 -4.13 -2.03
CA LEU A 103 -11.44 -4.53 -0.63
C LEU A 103 -12.38 -3.72 0.27
N LEU A 104 -12.41 -2.39 0.09
CA LEU A 104 -13.34 -1.50 0.81
C LEU A 104 -14.81 -1.81 0.49
N LYS A 105 -15.14 -2.09 -0.76
CA LYS A 105 -16.50 -2.52 -1.13
C LYS A 105 -16.89 -3.84 -0.48
N MET A 106 -15.97 -4.78 -0.37
CA MET A 106 -16.22 -6.07 0.28
C MET A 106 -16.39 -5.90 1.79
N LEU A 107 -15.64 -4.98 2.43
CA LEU A 107 -15.82 -4.61 3.83
C LEU A 107 -17.21 -4.00 4.05
N ALA A 108 -17.62 -3.05 3.20
CA ALA A 108 -18.96 -2.45 3.24
C ALA A 108 -20.09 -3.48 3.05
N ALA A 109 -19.84 -4.49 2.24
CA ALA A 109 -20.77 -5.60 2.01
C ALA A 109 -20.75 -6.66 3.12
N GLY A 110 -20.01 -6.45 4.21
CA GLY A 110 -19.93 -7.38 5.35
C GLY A 110 -19.30 -8.74 5.03
N ARG A 111 -18.39 -8.78 4.03
CA ARG A 111 -17.69 -10.02 3.68
C ARG A 111 -16.62 -10.41 4.70
N PHE A 112 -16.15 -9.46 5.49
CA PHE A 112 -15.26 -9.60 6.63
C PHE A 112 -15.41 -8.38 7.54
N ASP A 113 -14.95 -8.49 8.79
CA ASP A 113 -15.05 -7.43 9.78
C ASP A 113 -13.86 -6.45 9.73
N GLN A 114 -12.73 -6.87 9.16
CA GLN A 114 -11.51 -6.07 9.09
C GLN A 114 -10.72 -6.34 7.81
N ILE A 115 -10.00 -5.29 7.38
CA ILE A 115 -9.07 -5.33 6.24
C ILE A 115 -7.75 -4.67 6.61
N ILE A 116 -6.68 -4.98 5.87
CA ILE A 116 -5.41 -4.25 5.93
C ILE A 116 -5.22 -3.55 4.59
N ILE A 117 -5.10 -2.22 4.63
CA ILE A 117 -4.83 -1.39 3.45
C ILE A 117 -3.94 -0.21 3.80
N ASN A 118 -3.43 0.47 2.78
CA ASN A 118 -2.73 1.74 2.95
C ASN A 118 -3.64 2.76 3.68
N LYS A 119 -3.13 3.34 4.78
CA LYS A 119 -3.85 4.30 5.63
C LYS A 119 -4.34 5.53 4.84
N ALA A 120 -3.50 6.05 3.93
CA ALA A 120 -3.87 7.19 3.10
C ALA A 120 -5.05 6.85 2.17
N VAL A 121 -5.08 5.65 1.59
CA VAL A 121 -6.20 5.17 0.77
C VAL A 121 -7.46 5.01 1.62
N ALA A 122 -7.34 4.50 2.85
CA ALA A 122 -8.46 4.41 3.78
C ALA A 122 -9.04 5.80 4.10
N GLN A 123 -8.19 6.73 4.52
CA GLN A 123 -8.59 8.11 4.86
C GLN A 123 -9.27 8.81 3.69
N TYR A 124 -8.65 8.76 2.50
CA TYR A 124 -9.22 9.31 1.28
C TYR A 124 -10.60 8.72 0.96
N SER A 125 -10.73 7.41 1.07
CA SER A 125 -11.97 6.69 0.74
C SER A 125 -13.08 7.00 1.74
N ILE A 126 -12.76 7.04 3.04
CA ILE A 126 -13.71 7.39 4.11
C ILE A 126 -14.20 8.84 3.94
N PHE A 127 -13.30 9.76 3.56
CA PHE A 127 -13.64 11.16 3.33
C PHE A 127 -14.55 11.36 2.11
N ASN A 128 -14.30 10.64 1.00
CA ASN A 128 -14.95 10.87 -0.28
C ASN A 128 -16.17 9.97 -0.57
N VAL A 129 -16.32 8.84 0.16
CA VAL A 129 -17.39 7.88 -0.10
C VAL A 129 -18.31 7.81 1.11
N PRO A 130 -19.54 8.36 1.02
CA PRO A 130 -20.46 8.43 2.17
C PRO A 130 -20.75 7.09 2.85
N GLU A 131 -20.71 5.99 2.10
CA GLU A 131 -20.95 4.63 2.59
C GLU A 131 -19.86 4.15 3.55
N TYR A 132 -18.62 4.72 3.46
CA TYR A 132 -17.47 4.31 4.26
C TYR A 132 -17.23 5.19 5.48
N ARG A 133 -18.01 6.26 5.66
CA ARG A 133 -17.83 7.25 6.75
C ARG A 133 -17.83 6.69 8.17
N TYR A 134 -18.39 5.50 8.34
CA TYR A 134 -18.46 4.84 9.65
C TYR A 134 -17.39 3.77 9.85
N PHE A 135 -16.50 3.56 8.85
CA PHE A 135 -15.37 2.67 9.03
C PHE A 135 -14.41 3.24 10.07
N GLU A 136 -13.85 2.36 10.86
CA GLU A 136 -12.94 2.72 11.93
C GLU A 136 -11.51 2.38 11.49
N VAL A 137 -10.65 3.41 11.41
CA VAL A 137 -9.23 3.21 11.13
C VAL A 137 -8.51 2.89 12.44
N GLY A 138 -7.98 1.70 12.53
CA GLY A 138 -7.22 1.21 13.67
C GLY A 138 -5.73 1.56 13.59
N ASP A 139 -4.94 0.80 14.34
CA ASP A 139 -3.51 1.01 14.46
C ASP A 139 -2.77 0.74 13.15
N VAL A 140 -1.64 1.43 12.98
CA VAL A 140 -0.69 1.17 11.90
C VAL A 140 0.04 -0.12 12.21
N MET A 141 -0.09 -1.09 11.34
CA MET A 141 0.58 -2.39 11.46
C MET A 141 2.04 -2.31 11.02
N ASN A 142 2.29 -1.58 9.93
CA ASN A 142 3.62 -1.44 9.34
C ASN A 142 3.78 -0.06 8.71
N SER A 143 5.02 0.42 8.69
CA SER A 143 5.40 1.68 8.07
C SER A 143 6.63 1.46 7.19
N TYR A 144 6.57 1.86 5.93
CA TYR A 144 7.61 1.63 4.94
C TYR A 144 8.03 2.92 4.27
N ASP A 145 9.33 3.18 4.24
CA ASP A 145 9.90 4.26 3.42
C ASP A 145 9.87 3.85 1.95
N VAL A 146 9.25 4.67 1.10
CA VAL A 146 9.03 4.34 -0.30
C VAL A 146 9.77 5.27 -1.25
N SER A 147 10.17 4.68 -2.38
CA SER A 147 10.94 5.30 -3.45
C SER A 147 10.27 5.08 -4.80
N MET A 148 10.75 5.77 -5.83
CA MET A 148 10.49 5.42 -7.21
C MET A 148 11.34 4.20 -7.57
N ARG A 149 10.72 3.09 -7.94
CA ARG A 149 11.39 1.92 -8.50
C ARG A 149 11.55 2.12 -9.99
N VAL A 150 12.78 2.16 -10.46
CA VAL A 150 13.14 2.42 -11.86
C VAL A 150 13.66 1.13 -12.51
N ASN A 151 13.22 0.85 -13.73
CA ASN A 151 13.75 -0.29 -14.46
C ASN A 151 15.25 -0.07 -14.74
N PRO A 152 16.13 -1.07 -14.50
CA PRO A 152 17.59 -0.88 -14.59
C PRO A 152 18.06 -0.30 -15.92
N ARG A 153 17.35 -0.55 -17.02
CA ARG A 153 17.69 0.06 -18.34
C ARG A 153 17.62 1.60 -18.33
N HIS A 154 16.98 2.19 -17.32
CA HIS A 154 16.81 3.63 -17.15
C HIS A 154 17.48 4.16 -15.87
N GLU A 155 18.46 3.44 -15.33
CA GLU A 155 19.22 3.83 -14.14
C GLU A 155 19.81 5.24 -14.25
N ALA A 156 20.20 5.65 -15.46
CA ALA A 156 20.72 6.99 -15.74
C ALA A 156 19.72 8.13 -15.42
N TRP A 157 18.43 7.84 -15.22
CA TRP A 157 17.42 8.84 -14.83
C TRP A 157 17.44 9.16 -13.32
N LEU A 158 18.09 8.33 -12.50
CA LEU A 158 18.04 8.48 -11.04
C LEU A 158 18.53 9.85 -10.55
N PRO A 159 19.65 10.42 -11.02
CA PRO A 159 20.10 11.72 -10.51
C PRO A 159 19.07 12.83 -10.74
N GLU A 160 18.42 12.85 -11.92
CA GLU A 160 17.39 13.85 -12.25
C GLU A 160 16.12 13.63 -11.42
N LEU A 161 15.71 12.38 -11.22
CA LEU A 161 14.56 12.03 -10.37
C LEU A 161 14.81 12.42 -8.92
N ASP A 162 16.00 12.17 -8.40
CA ASP A 162 16.38 12.47 -7.02
C ASP A 162 16.40 13.99 -6.79
N GLU A 163 16.93 14.76 -7.72
CA GLU A 163 16.92 16.22 -7.63
C GLU A 163 15.48 16.76 -7.65
N ALA A 164 14.62 16.25 -8.54
CA ALA A 164 13.21 16.64 -8.60
C ALA A 164 12.47 16.31 -7.29
N ILE A 165 12.72 15.13 -6.70
CA ILE A 165 12.15 14.74 -5.40
C ILE A 165 12.63 15.68 -4.30
N LEU A 166 13.92 16.01 -4.26
CA LEU A 166 14.47 16.97 -3.27
C LEU A 166 13.82 18.35 -3.38
N GLN A 167 13.60 18.84 -4.59
CA GLN A 167 12.92 20.11 -4.82
C GLN A 167 11.46 20.07 -4.33
N LEU A 168 10.73 18.99 -4.62
CA LEU A 168 9.35 18.81 -4.17
C LEU A 168 9.25 18.74 -2.63
N LYS A 169 10.19 18.06 -1.98
CA LYS A 169 10.28 18.02 -0.51
C LYS A 169 10.57 19.40 0.08
N LYS A 170 11.58 20.11 -0.45
CA LYS A 170 11.95 21.47 0.04
C LYS A 170 10.83 22.49 -0.11
N SER A 171 10.02 22.36 -1.16
CA SER A 171 8.90 23.30 -1.41
C SER A 171 7.63 22.96 -0.62
N GLY A 172 7.58 21.84 0.10
CA GLY A 172 6.38 21.34 0.75
C GLY A 172 5.28 20.93 -0.24
N ALA A 173 5.65 20.65 -1.50
CA ALA A 173 4.68 20.31 -2.54
C ALA A 173 4.07 18.93 -2.32
N ILE A 174 4.84 17.99 -1.78
CA ILE A 174 4.35 16.63 -1.47
C ILE A 174 3.24 16.72 -0.43
N GLU A 175 3.47 17.41 0.69
CA GLU A 175 2.51 17.61 1.77
C GLU A 175 1.24 18.31 1.27
N LYS A 176 1.40 19.33 0.42
CA LYS A 176 0.26 20.04 -0.19
C LYS A 176 -0.58 19.14 -1.09
N ILE A 177 0.07 18.23 -1.84
CA ILE A 177 -0.64 17.25 -2.69
C ILE A 177 -1.46 16.33 -1.80
N TYR A 178 -0.88 15.75 -0.76
CA TYR A 178 -1.60 14.85 0.15
C TYR A 178 -2.76 15.55 0.87
N ALA A 179 -2.53 16.77 1.38
CA ALA A 179 -3.57 17.58 2.03
C ALA A 179 -4.77 17.87 1.11
N LYS A 180 -4.53 18.09 -0.20
CA LYS A 180 -5.61 18.27 -1.19
C LYS A 180 -6.56 17.06 -1.26
N TYR A 181 -6.08 15.88 -0.94
CA TYR A 181 -6.86 14.64 -0.94
C TYR A 181 -7.35 14.22 0.46
N GLY A 182 -7.24 15.12 1.47
CA GLY A 182 -7.69 14.83 2.84
C GLY A 182 -6.77 13.85 3.58
N VAL A 183 -5.53 13.71 3.14
CA VAL A 183 -4.53 12.81 3.73
C VAL A 183 -3.47 13.63 4.44
N SER A 184 -3.17 13.27 5.69
CA SER A 184 -2.00 13.78 6.45
C SER A 184 -0.87 12.75 6.38
N LEU A 185 0.34 13.24 6.06
CA LEU A 185 1.57 12.45 6.11
C LEU A 185 2.13 12.38 7.53
#